data_b6ce68f072cddd5b3a52ff8a1396fbfa
#
_entry.id   b6ce68f072cddd5b3a52ff8a1396fbfa
#
_cell.length_a   1.000
_cell.length_b   1.000
_cell.length_c   1.000
_cell.angle_alpha   90.00
_cell.angle_beta   90.00
_cell.angle_gamma   90.00
#
_symmetry.space_group_name_H-M   'P 1'
#
loop_
_entity.id
_entity.type
_entity.pdbx_description
1 polymer ?
#
loop_
_entity_poly.entity_id
_entity_poly.type
_entity_poly.pdbx_seq_one_letter_code
_entity_poly.pdbx_strand_id
1 'polypeptide(L)'
;TPRRQETSRTGDNRAPVLSNQRLYGDMAELLSRDLAHVEAGLYPLPADHDGSLPTLIRRSRLFFQDLPDIHRRRQEGRHDEVRDEATRGTRPDYYLQNFHFQTGGWLTEDSAQRYDTQVEVLFKGTANAMRRQALVPLHEVFAGRDQRRLKLIDVGCGTGRFLDFCKQAWPRLPALGVDLSEAY
;
A
#
# COMPACT_ATOMS: atom_id res chain seq x y z
N THR A 1 3.78 -25.29 -52.55
CA THR A 1 3.28 -24.78 -51.25
C THR A 1 4.00 -23.50 -50.88
N PRO A 2 3.37 -22.32 -50.89
CA PRO A 2 4.07 -21.07 -50.59
C PRO A 2 4.19 -20.91 -49.07
N ARG A 3 5.41 -20.57 -48.62
CA ARG A 3 5.75 -20.18 -47.25
C ARG A 3 4.98 -18.89 -46.91
N ARG A 4 4.17 -18.91 -45.86
CA ARG A 4 3.58 -17.76 -45.22
C ARG A 4 4.73 -16.94 -44.57
N GLN A 5 4.95 -15.73 -45.01
CA GLN A 5 5.77 -14.75 -44.33
C GLN A 5 5.03 -14.32 -43.07
N GLU A 6 5.59 -14.63 -41.90
CA GLU A 6 5.19 -14.02 -40.64
C GLU A 6 5.67 -12.56 -40.63
N THR A 7 4.73 -11.66 -40.80
CA THR A 7 4.97 -10.23 -40.55
C THR A 7 5.12 -10.02 -39.05
N SER A 8 6.36 -9.76 -38.60
CA SER A 8 6.64 -9.33 -37.23
C SER A 8 5.95 -8.00 -36.97
N ARG A 9 4.88 -8.01 -36.18
CA ARG A 9 4.29 -6.84 -35.59
C ARG A 9 5.18 -6.39 -34.42
N THR A 10 6.23 -5.63 -34.69
CA THR A 10 6.88 -4.79 -33.68
C THR A 10 6.05 -3.54 -33.47
N GLY A 11 4.90 -3.67 -32.81
CA GLY A 11 4.21 -2.54 -32.24
C GLY A 11 4.97 -2.14 -30.96
N ASP A 12 5.52 -0.94 -30.93
CA ASP A 12 6.09 -0.34 -29.73
C ASP A 12 4.95 -0.13 -28.70
N ASN A 13 4.72 -1.16 -27.88
CA ASN A 13 3.65 -1.21 -26.87
C ASN A 13 4.11 -0.58 -25.55
N ARG A 14 4.96 0.45 -25.62
CA ARG A 14 5.34 1.23 -24.45
C ARG A 14 4.14 2.10 -24.06
N ALA A 15 3.55 1.79 -22.91
CA ALA A 15 2.57 2.67 -22.30
C ALA A 15 3.12 4.11 -22.25
N PRO A 16 2.32 5.13 -22.56
CA PRO A 16 2.78 6.52 -22.57
C PRO A 16 3.36 6.85 -21.19
N VAL A 17 4.61 7.31 -21.16
CA VAL A 17 5.27 7.77 -19.93
C VAL A 17 4.50 9.00 -19.44
N LEU A 18 3.93 8.92 -18.25
CA LEU A 18 3.24 10.04 -17.61
C LEU A 18 4.23 11.20 -17.42
N SER A 19 3.85 12.38 -17.86
CA SER A 19 4.65 13.59 -17.61
C SER A 19 4.62 13.93 -16.11
N ASN A 20 5.73 14.47 -15.58
CA ASN A 20 5.76 14.95 -14.20
C ASN A 20 4.66 16.00 -13.92
N GLN A 21 4.39 16.87 -14.89
CA GLN A 21 3.32 17.87 -14.76
C GLN A 21 1.96 17.24 -14.51
N ARG A 22 1.62 16.19 -15.26
CA ARG A 22 0.36 15.45 -15.05
C ARG A 22 0.35 14.76 -13.69
N LEU A 23 1.44 14.08 -13.33
CA LEU A 23 1.55 13.41 -12.03
C LEU A 23 1.33 14.37 -10.86
N TYR A 24 2.01 15.53 -10.85
CA TYR A 24 1.82 16.52 -9.79
C TYR A 24 0.45 17.18 -9.82
N GLY A 25 -0.16 17.33 -11.00
CA GLY A 25 -1.55 17.78 -11.14
C GLY A 25 -2.52 16.81 -10.49
N ASP A 26 -2.40 15.52 -10.80
CA ASP A 26 -3.25 14.46 -10.22
C ASP A 26 -3.07 14.34 -8.68
N MET A 27 -1.84 14.53 -8.19
CA MET A 27 -1.56 14.57 -6.74
C MET A 27 -2.23 15.77 -6.06
N ALA A 28 -2.13 16.96 -6.66
CA ALA A 28 -2.77 18.16 -6.14
C ALA A 28 -4.30 18.03 -6.12
N GLU A 29 -4.88 17.44 -7.17
CA GLU A 29 -6.32 17.14 -7.22
C GLU A 29 -6.73 16.16 -6.10
N LEU A 30 -5.97 15.08 -5.89
CA LEU A 30 -6.22 14.12 -4.81
C LEU A 30 -6.22 14.79 -3.43
N LEU A 31 -5.20 15.61 -3.13
CA LEU A 31 -5.08 16.30 -1.84
C LEU A 31 -6.18 17.35 -1.66
N SER A 32 -6.56 18.06 -2.72
CA SER A 32 -7.66 19.01 -2.69
C SER A 32 -9.00 18.32 -2.43
N ARG A 33 -9.21 17.14 -3.02
CA ARG A 33 -10.39 16.31 -2.79
C ARG A 33 -10.44 15.76 -1.38
N ASP A 34 -9.31 15.29 -0.85
CA ASP A 34 -9.18 14.82 0.53
C ASP A 34 -9.55 15.94 1.53
N LEU A 35 -9.05 17.15 1.30
CA LEU A 35 -9.41 18.31 2.12
C LEU A 35 -10.92 18.65 2.02
N ALA A 36 -11.47 18.66 0.80
CA ALA A 36 -12.89 18.91 0.60
C ALA A 36 -13.80 17.92 1.31
N HIS A 37 -13.39 16.64 1.38
CA HIS A 37 -14.12 15.62 2.16
C HIS A 37 -14.09 15.90 3.67
N VAL A 38 -12.95 16.37 4.19
CA VAL A 38 -12.84 16.82 5.60
C VAL A 38 -13.75 18.02 5.85
N GLU A 39 -13.73 19.04 4.99
CA GLU A 39 -14.57 20.23 5.10
C GLU A 39 -16.06 19.90 5.00
N ALA A 40 -16.42 18.90 4.18
CA ALA A 40 -17.78 18.37 4.11
C ALA A 40 -18.19 17.50 5.30
N GLY A 41 -17.28 17.22 6.25
CA GLY A 41 -17.54 16.42 7.45
C GLY A 41 -17.69 14.92 7.20
N LEU A 42 -17.19 14.40 6.07
CA LEU A 42 -17.25 12.96 5.76
C LEU A 42 -16.34 12.15 6.68
N TYR A 43 -15.22 12.72 7.09
CA TYR A 43 -14.32 12.21 8.11
C TYR A 43 -13.53 13.35 8.75
N PRO A 44 -12.99 13.17 9.97
CA PRO A 44 -12.25 14.23 10.66
C PRO A 44 -10.92 14.53 9.96
N LEU A 45 -10.33 15.68 10.27
CA LEU A 45 -8.95 15.97 9.87
C LEU A 45 -8.06 14.84 10.41
N PRO A 46 -7.35 14.13 9.53
CA PRO A 46 -6.59 12.97 9.95
C PRO A 46 -5.43 13.34 10.87
N ALA A 47 -5.27 12.57 11.93
CA ALA A 47 -4.07 12.56 12.72
C ALA A 47 -3.13 11.51 12.12
N ASP A 48 -2.24 11.93 11.22
CA ASP A 48 -1.22 11.07 10.63
C ASP A 48 -0.09 10.85 11.64
N HIS A 49 -0.36 10.00 12.63
CA HIS A 49 0.65 9.62 13.61
C HIS A 49 1.59 8.54 13.03
N ASP A 50 2.64 8.99 12.37
CA ASP A 50 3.70 8.10 11.89
C ASP A 50 4.63 7.60 13.02
N GLY A 51 4.28 7.89 14.25
CA GLY A 51 5.05 7.55 15.44
C GLY A 51 5.93 8.70 15.93
N SER A 52 6.76 8.41 16.93
CA SER A 52 7.72 9.36 17.46
C SER A 52 8.84 9.65 16.45
N LEU A 53 9.49 10.80 16.58
CA LEU A 53 10.65 11.15 15.73
C LEU A 53 11.73 10.05 15.69
N PRO A 54 12.11 9.39 16.81
CA PRO A 54 13.01 8.24 16.76
C PRO A 54 12.47 7.07 15.92
N THR A 55 11.18 6.80 15.98
CA THR A 55 10.52 5.75 15.16
C THR A 55 10.60 6.09 13.68
N LEU A 56 10.33 7.33 13.30
CA LEU A 56 10.44 7.80 11.91
C LEU A 56 11.88 7.70 11.40
N ILE A 57 12.86 8.12 12.19
CA ILE A 57 14.28 7.99 11.83
C ILE A 57 14.66 6.51 11.65
N ARG A 58 14.24 5.63 12.56
CA ARG A 58 14.49 4.19 12.44
C ARG A 58 13.90 3.60 11.17
N ARG A 59 12.63 3.89 10.88
CA ARG A 59 11.93 3.39 9.68
C ARG A 59 12.58 3.90 8.40
N SER A 60 12.91 5.18 8.35
CA SER A 60 13.62 5.78 7.21
C SER A 60 14.99 5.13 7.01
N ARG A 61 15.75 4.92 8.09
CA ARG A 61 17.04 4.24 8.02
C ARG A 61 16.92 2.83 7.46
N LEU A 62 15.96 2.03 7.95
CA LEU A 62 15.70 0.68 7.45
C LEU A 62 15.36 0.69 5.96
N PHE A 63 14.55 1.65 5.51
CA PHE A 63 14.22 1.82 4.10
C PHE A 63 15.46 2.12 3.24
N PHE A 64 16.26 3.11 3.62
CA PHE A 64 17.46 3.47 2.83
C PHE A 64 18.53 2.38 2.84
N GLN A 65 18.63 1.60 3.92
CA GLN A 65 19.55 0.46 3.99
C GLN A 65 19.18 -0.69 3.05
N ASP A 66 17.89 -0.88 2.75
CA ASP A 66 17.41 -1.95 1.85
C ASP A 66 17.52 -1.58 0.36
N LEU A 67 17.66 -0.29 0.01
CA LEU A 67 17.69 0.16 -1.39
C LEU A 67 18.76 -0.52 -2.26
N PRO A 68 20.01 -0.72 -1.80
CA PRO A 68 21.02 -1.40 -2.61
C PRO A 68 20.63 -2.85 -2.94
N ASP A 69 20.04 -3.56 -1.97
CA ASP A 69 19.60 -4.94 -2.13
C ASP A 69 18.38 -5.05 -3.05
N ILE A 70 17.44 -4.12 -2.93
CA ILE A 70 16.30 -3.98 -3.84
C ILE A 70 16.80 -3.77 -5.28
N HIS A 71 17.76 -2.87 -5.47
CA HIS A 71 18.33 -2.58 -6.80
C HIS A 71 19.00 -3.82 -7.39
N ARG A 72 19.82 -4.52 -6.61
CA ARG A 72 20.49 -5.74 -7.02
C ARG A 72 19.48 -6.82 -7.44
N ARG A 73 18.48 -7.12 -6.60
CA ARG A 73 17.44 -8.12 -6.92
C ARG A 73 16.65 -7.75 -8.17
N ARG A 74 16.34 -6.47 -8.33
CA ARG A 74 15.63 -5.98 -9.51
C ARG A 74 16.44 -6.17 -10.79
N GLN A 75 17.75 -5.93 -10.75
CA GLN A 75 18.64 -6.16 -11.89
C GLN A 75 18.79 -7.65 -12.22
N GLU A 76 18.84 -8.50 -11.20
CA GLU A 76 18.99 -9.95 -11.33
C GLU A 76 17.65 -10.67 -11.59
N GLY A 77 16.51 -9.97 -11.50
CA GLY A 77 15.17 -10.55 -11.63
C GLY A 77 14.80 -11.51 -10.48
N ARG A 78 15.53 -11.47 -9.37
CA ARG A 78 15.31 -12.36 -8.22
C ARG A 78 14.23 -11.80 -7.30
N HIS A 79 13.17 -12.56 -7.12
CA HIS A 79 12.02 -12.18 -6.28
C HIS A 79 11.50 -13.34 -5.41
N ASP A 80 12.23 -14.44 -5.33
CA ASP A 80 11.82 -15.69 -4.68
C ASP A 80 12.75 -16.11 -3.52
N GLU A 81 13.61 -15.22 -3.03
CA GLU A 81 14.56 -15.50 -1.94
C GLU A 81 13.87 -15.91 -0.63
N VAL A 82 12.63 -15.47 -0.40
CA VAL A 82 11.83 -15.84 0.78
C VAL A 82 11.17 -17.22 0.64
N ARG A 83 11.30 -17.86 -0.52
CA ARG A 83 10.77 -19.19 -0.82
C ARG A 83 11.82 -20.24 -0.58
N ASP A 84 11.96 -20.68 0.66
CA ASP A 84 12.86 -21.75 1.09
C ASP A 84 12.09 -22.99 1.53
N GLU A 85 12.81 -24.01 2.03
CA GLU A 85 12.19 -25.24 2.55
C GLU A 85 11.28 -24.99 3.75
N ALA A 86 11.61 -24.03 4.61
CA ALA A 86 10.85 -23.72 5.82
C ALA A 86 9.53 -23.00 5.50
N THR A 87 9.52 -22.18 4.45
CA THR A 87 8.35 -21.41 4.05
C THR A 87 7.44 -22.14 3.06
N ARG A 88 8.00 -23.15 2.34
CA ARG A 88 7.25 -23.91 1.32
C ARG A 88 6.00 -24.57 1.90
N GLY A 89 4.84 -24.31 1.29
CA GLY A 89 3.55 -24.86 1.72
C GLY A 89 2.91 -24.18 2.93
N THR A 90 3.58 -23.21 3.57
CA THR A 90 3.01 -22.46 4.70
C THR A 90 2.04 -21.38 4.24
N ARG A 91 2.21 -20.90 3.01
CA ARG A 91 1.42 -19.84 2.36
C ARG A 91 1.24 -20.19 0.87
N PRO A 92 0.29 -19.55 0.16
CA PRO A 92 0.23 -19.66 -1.30
C PRO A 92 1.52 -19.16 -1.96
N ASP A 93 1.93 -19.81 -3.04
CA ASP A 93 3.19 -19.51 -3.74
C ASP A 93 3.37 -18.05 -4.16
N TYR A 94 2.26 -17.39 -4.56
CA TYR A 94 2.31 -15.98 -4.94
C TYR A 94 2.65 -15.05 -3.76
N TYR A 95 2.41 -15.51 -2.54
CA TYR A 95 2.72 -14.75 -1.32
C TYR A 95 4.18 -14.93 -0.90
N LEU A 96 4.79 -16.07 -1.24
CA LEU A 96 6.17 -16.41 -0.93
C LEU A 96 7.14 -15.80 -1.95
N GLN A 97 7.15 -14.47 -2.04
CA GLN A 97 8.04 -13.72 -2.92
C GLN A 97 8.49 -12.40 -2.29
N ASN A 98 9.62 -11.90 -2.75
CA ASN A 98 10.13 -10.58 -2.37
C ASN A 98 9.33 -9.50 -3.12
N PHE A 99 8.14 -9.17 -2.60
CA PHE A 99 7.27 -8.19 -3.22
C PHE A 99 8.00 -6.85 -3.35
N HIS A 100 7.97 -6.25 -4.54
CA HIS A 100 8.78 -5.09 -4.90
C HIS A 100 10.29 -5.28 -4.67
N PHE A 101 10.79 -6.52 -4.69
CA PHE A 101 12.18 -6.89 -4.43
C PHE A 101 12.69 -6.54 -3.01
N GLN A 102 11.77 -6.25 -2.09
CA GLN A 102 12.14 -5.88 -0.73
C GLN A 102 12.64 -7.09 0.07
N THR A 103 13.60 -6.86 0.96
CA THR A 103 14.16 -7.91 1.84
C THR A 103 13.10 -8.43 2.80
N GLY A 104 12.97 -9.76 2.85
CA GLY A 104 12.01 -10.44 3.73
C GLY A 104 10.57 -10.50 3.18
N GLY A 105 10.30 -9.90 2.02
CA GLY A 105 8.95 -9.91 1.42
C GLY A 105 7.90 -9.40 2.41
N TRP A 106 6.85 -10.17 2.64
CA TRP A 106 5.81 -9.89 3.65
C TRP A 106 5.95 -10.72 4.93
N LEU A 107 7.11 -11.38 5.14
CA LEU A 107 7.27 -12.39 6.18
C LEU A 107 8.05 -11.91 7.41
N THR A 108 8.62 -10.71 7.40
CA THR A 108 9.47 -10.22 8.48
C THR A 108 8.96 -8.92 9.09
N GLU A 109 9.18 -8.75 10.40
CA GLU A 109 8.83 -7.51 11.10
C GLU A 109 9.60 -6.29 10.58
N ASP A 110 10.86 -6.47 10.18
CA ASP A 110 11.63 -5.38 9.57
C ASP A 110 11.00 -4.91 8.27
N SER A 111 10.42 -5.83 7.49
CA SER A 111 9.66 -5.51 6.29
C SER A 111 8.38 -4.74 6.65
N ALA A 112 7.61 -5.21 7.61
CA ALA A 112 6.41 -4.54 8.09
C ALA A 112 6.70 -3.12 8.60
N GLN A 113 7.78 -2.95 9.38
CA GLN A 113 8.19 -1.62 9.88
C GLN A 113 8.59 -0.64 8.78
N ARG A 114 9.16 -1.13 7.67
CA ARG A 114 9.52 -0.30 6.50
C ARG A 114 8.33 0.03 5.62
N TYR A 115 7.32 -0.83 5.62
CA TYR A 115 6.24 -0.82 4.64
C TYR A 115 5.54 0.53 4.52
N ASP A 116 5.07 1.09 5.62
CA ASP A 116 4.35 2.36 5.59
C ASP A 116 5.21 3.50 5.04
N THR A 117 6.48 3.57 5.47
CA THR A 117 7.43 4.56 4.94
C THR A 117 7.69 4.33 3.44
N GLN A 118 7.88 3.07 3.05
CA GLN A 118 8.12 2.70 1.66
C GLN A 118 6.94 3.06 0.75
N VAL A 119 5.71 2.82 1.21
CA VAL A 119 4.50 3.16 0.48
C VAL A 119 4.34 4.67 0.34
N GLU A 120 4.59 5.45 1.40
CA GLU A 120 4.56 6.91 1.33
C GLU A 120 5.64 7.46 0.37
N VAL A 121 6.85 6.91 0.39
CA VAL A 121 7.90 7.29 -0.58
C VAL A 121 7.49 6.94 -2.01
N LEU A 122 6.94 5.74 -2.24
CA LEU A 122 6.47 5.28 -3.55
C LEU A 122 5.40 6.20 -4.12
N PHE A 123 4.43 6.60 -3.31
CA PHE A 123 3.33 7.48 -3.69
C PHE A 123 3.60 8.96 -3.38
N LYS A 124 4.87 9.33 -3.15
CA LYS A 124 5.29 10.74 -2.97
C LYS A 124 4.51 11.49 -1.88
N GLY A 125 4.16 10.80 -0.78
CA GLY A 125 3.43 11.38 0.36
C GLY A 125 1.91 11.44 0.16
N THR A 126 1.34 10.76 -0.82
CA THR A 126 -0.12 10.77 -1.08
C THR A 126 -0.83 9.47 -0.69
N ALA A 127 -0.11 8.45 -0.22
CA ALA A 127 -0.70 7.15 0.06
C ALA A 127 -1.81 7.22 1.12
N ASN A 128 -1.63 8.01 2.16
CA ASN A 128 -2.66 8.18 3.18
C ASN A 128 -3.91 8.89 2.65
N ALA A 129 -3.76 9.93 1.82
CA ALA A 129 -4.88 10.58 1.16
C ALA A 129 -5.63 9.61 0.22
N MET A 130 -4.89 8.74 -0.49
CA MET A 130 -5.50 7.67 -1.31
C MET A 130 -6.31 6.69 -0.47
N ARG A 131 -5.77 6.23 0.67
CA ARG A 131 -6.48 5.32 1.59
C ARG A 131 -7.76 5.95 2.13
N ARG A 132 -7.74 7.24 2.48
CA ARG A 132 -8.92 7.96 2.99
C ARG A 132 -10.04 8.11 1.98
N GLN A 133 -9.76 8.03 0.66
CA GLN A 133 -10.84 8.03 -0.33
C GLN A 133 -11.83 6.86 -0.11
N ALA A 134 -11.40 5.75 0.47
CA ALA A 134 -12.26 4.62 0.79
C ALA A 134 -13.20 4.90 1.99
N LEU A 135 -12.96 5.95 2.79
CA LEU A 135 -13.86 6.36 3.87
C LEU A 135 -15.16 6.98 3.32
N VAL A 136 -15.14 7.56 2.13
CA VAL A 136 -16.32 8.22 1.52
C VAL A 136 -17.47 7.24 1.34
N PRO A 137 -17.34 6.12 0.61
CA PRO A 137 -18.42 5.14 0.50
C PRO A 137 -18.81 4.51 1.85
N LEU A 138 -17.86 4.38 2.79
CA LEU A 138 -18.19 3.90 4.14
C LEU A 138 -19.04 4.92 4.90
N HIS A 139 -18.77 6.22 4.74
CA HIS A 139 -19.61 7.27 5.35
C HIS A 139 -21.04 7.16 4.87
N GLU A 140 -21.28 6.98 3.57
CA GLU A 140 -22.61 6.79 3.00
C GLU A 140 -23.32 5.57 3.59
N VAL A 141 -22.62 4.45 3.70
CA VAL A 141 -23.17 3.19 4.26
C VAL A 141 -23.48 3.34 5.75
N PHE A 142 -22.70 4.10 6.51
CA PHE A 142 -22.81 4.22 7.95
C PHE A 142 -23.70 5.40 8.39
N ALA A 143 -24.09 6.28 7.47
CA ALA A 143 -24.88 7.47 7.75
C ALA A 143 -26.17 7.11 8.52
N GLY A 144 -26.42 7.82 9.61
CA GLY A 144 -27.60 7.64 10.46
C GLY A 144 -27.67 6.31 11.24
N ARG A 145 -26.63 5.48 11.19
CA ARG A 145 -26.59 4.17 11.86
C ARG A 145 -25.75 4.23 13.15
N ASP A 146 -26.15 3.48 14.17
CA ASP A 146 -25.33 3.34 15.39
C ASP A 146 -24.08 2.52 15.08
N GLN A 147 -22.92 3.16 15.17
CA GLN A 147 -21.61 2.56 14.91
C GLN A 147 -21.38 1.24 15.67
N ARG A 148 -21.88 1.13 16.90
CA ARG A 148 -21.72 -0.05 17.77
C ARG A 148 -22.44 -1.29 17.23
N ARG A 149 -23.42 -1.10 16.36
CA ARG A 149 -24.23 -2.16 15.74
C ARG A 149 -23.71 -2.57 14.35
N LEU A 150 -22.70 -1.86 13.86
CA LEU A 150 -22.01 -2.16 12.62
C LEU A 150 -20.78 -3.03 12.91
N LYS A 151 -20.25 -3.65 11.87
CA LYS A 151 -18.97 -4.37 11.93
C LYS A 151 -18.20 -4.10 10.64
N LEU A 152 -16.92 -3.83 10.76
CA LEU A 152 -15.99 -3.68 9.64
C LEU A 152 -14.97 -4.82 9.69
N ILE A 153 -14.73 -5.46 8.56
CA ILE A 153 -13.65 -6.43 8.40
C ILE A 153 -12.79 -5.93 7.23
N ASP A 154 -11.51 -5.76 7.50
CA ASP A 154 -10.48 -5.41 6.52
C ASP A 154 -9.66 -6.65 6.20
N VAL A 155 -9.79 -7.18 4.99
CA VAL A 155 -9.12 -8.40 4.55
C VAL A 155 -7.87 -8.03 3.76
N GLY A 156 -6.70 -8.44 4.26
CA GLY A 156 -5.41 -7.97 3.78
C GLY A 156 -5.06 -6.62 4.41
N CYS A 157 -5.33 -6.48 5.71
CA CYS A 157 -5.23 -5.20 6.41
C CYS A 157 -3.79 -4.67 6.52
N GLY A 158 -2.77 -5.51 6.29
CA GLY A 158 -1.38 -5.15 6.47
C GLY A 158 -1.12 -4.57 7.86
N THR A 159 -0.43 -3.46 7.93
CA THR A 159 -0.10 -2.75 9.18
C THR A 159 -1.31 -2.08 9.87
N GLY A 160 -2.52 -2.25 9.35
CA GLY A 160 -3.74 -1.68 9.90
C GLY A 160 -3.94 -0.19 9.65
N ARG A 161 -3.16 0.43 8.78
CA ARG A 161 -3.22 1.88 8.53
C ARG A 161 -4.61 2.37 8.09
N PHE A 162 -5.32 1.59 7.27
CA PHE A 162 -6.68 1.94 6.86
C PHE A 162 -7.66 1.83 8.02
N LEU A 163 -7.52 0.80 8.85
CA LEU A 163 -8.34 0.64 10.06
C LEU A 163 -8.15 1.79 11.05
N ASP A 164 -6.93 2.33 11.15
CA ASP A 164 -6.66 3.51 11.97
C ASP A 164 -7.50 4.72 11.51
N PHE A 165 -7.54 5.01 10.20
CA PHE A 165 -8.42 6.05 9.66
C PHE A 165 -9.91 5.75 9.90
N CYS A 166 -10.33 4.50 9.78
CA CYS A 166 -11.69 4.10 10.11
C CYS A 166 -12.01 4.37 11.60
N LYS A 167 -11.07 4.09 12.49
CA LYS A 167 -11.25 4.35 13.93
C LYS A 167 -11.22 5.82 14.28
N GLN A 168 -10.48 6.64 13.55
CA GLN A 168 -10.54 8.09 13.70
C GLN A 168 -11.91 8.65 13.27
N ALA A 169 -12.46 8.15 12.16
CA ALA A 169 -13.77 8.56 11.65
C ALA A 169 -14.94 8.00 12.49
N TRP A 170 -14.84 6.75 12.92
CA TRP A 170 -15.89 6.04 13.67
C TRP A 170 -15.31 5.33 14.90
N PRO A 171 -15.03 6.05 16.00
CA PRO A 171 -14.34 5.50 17.17
C PRO A 171 -15.04 4.31 17.83
N ARG A 172 -16.38 4.23 17.71
CA ARG A 172 -17.22 3.18 18.31
C ARG A 172 -17.48 2.00 17.38
N LEU A 173 -16.99 2.05 16.12
CA LEU A 173 -17.16 0.97 15.15
C LEU A 173 -16.31 -0.24 15.56
N PRO A 174 -16.91 -1.42 15.81
CA PRO A 174 -16.14 -2.67 15.90
C PRO A 174 -15.46 -2.96 14.55
N ALA A 175 -14.14 -3.06 14.58
CA ALA A 175 -13.34 -3.31 13.39
C ALA A 175 -12.36 -4.47 13.63
N LEU A 176 -12.17 -5.32 12.63
CA LEU A 176 -11.28 -6.45 12.63
C LEU A 176 -10.41 -6.40 11.37
N GLY A 177 -9.09 -6.45 11.54
CA GLY A 177 -8.15 -6.67 10.46
C GLY A 177 -7.77 -8.14 10.37
N VAL A 178 -7.63 -8.64 9.15
CA VAL A 178 -7.16 -9.99 8.85
C VAL A 178 -6.08 -9.90 7.79
N ASP A 179 -4.92 -10.48 8.05
CA ASP A 179 -3.82 -10.58 7.10
C ASP A 179 -3.21 -11.98 7.10
N LEU A 180 -2.55 -12.36 6.00
CA LEU A 180 -1.81 -13.62 5.90
C LEU A 180 -0.43 -13.53 6.57
N SER A 181 0.06 -12.32 6.79
CA SER A 181 1.34 -12.06 7.45
C SER A 181 1.13 -11.88 8.95
N GLU A 182 1.83 -12.68 9.75
CA GLU A 182 1.89 -12.47 11.19
C GLU A 182 2.71 -11.24 11.57
N ALA A 183 3.66 -10.83 10.69
CA ALA A 183 4.53 -9.68 10.90
C ALA A 183 3.83 -8.35 10.62
N TYR A 184 2.89 -8.33 9.68
CA TYR A 184 2.11 -7.17 9.30
C TYR A 184 0.86 -7.07 10.16
#